data_b5a3228c46ec579563d27da8204eee78
#
_entry.id   b5a3228c46ec579563d27da8204eee78
#
_cell.length_a   1.000
_cell.length_b   1.000
_cell.length_c   1.000
_cell.angle_alpha   90.00
_cell.angle_beta   90.00
_cell.angle_gamma   90.00
#
_symmetry.space_group_name_H-M   'P 1'
#
loop_
_entity.id
_entity.type
_entity.pdbx_description
1 polymer ?
#
loop_
_entity_poly.entity_id
_entity_poly.type
_entity_poly.pdbx_seq_one_letter_code
_entity_poly.pdbx_strand_id
1 'polypeptide(L)'
;MNILGVFMLSISSWQCEDNRIEADLFHLPLSQDTVSIDLISFSSYRIAPNLGSNDRLYLGTKNSLDVPLSFIGIKDHYYWSNSLDSTVTVDSLHFILYSSDSLLTQSSTPNLFFNPDSQFNESKSTYLDFVGYSIADWESIGQPNVIINTDTSGIFTYTELVWDIMSIDSMLTDTVDSNLIRNFAIQMTNSDTNFIELFSREATSGDGPMDPKVKMYYRQNIEINEDSTFHDTSNVTIYSFGDISIIDPSYIDTESINLGLSNGIGLRSLVSIPFDSASIPEGSLIRKAILSLPIDTSSSSDGYNIIVDPIDELVDTADVVFETDPYIGMGYPYQFRTSSNIENGMFIVSLKNFLQNITLGNETNLGFKVVSNEKNDPFESINFDIENESAKPILEIIYVYVPN
;
A
#
# COMPACT_ATOMS: atom_id res chain seq x y z
N MET A 1 12.23 0.61 68.02
CA MET A 1 13.64 0.18 67.72
C MET A 1 13.67 -0.11 66.27
N ASN A 2 14.03 0.90 65.48
CA ASN A 2 13.97 0.91 64.03
C ASN A 2 15.33 0.48 63.48
N ILE A 3 15.34 -0.58 62.66
CA ILE A 3 16.52 -0.97 61.88
C ILE A 3 16.20 -0.62 60.41
N LEU A 4 16.83 0.45 59.98
CA LEU A 4 16.82 0.94 58.64
C LEU A 4 17.88 0.14 57.86
N GLY A 5 17.50 -0.82 57.03
CA GLY A 5 18.38 -1.54 56.12
C GLY A 5 18.62 -0.70 54.87
N VAL A 6 19.80 -0.13 54.75
CA VAL A 6 20.28 0.52 53.53
C VAL A 6 20.70 -0.56 52.53
N PHE A 7 19.88 -0.81 51.52
CA PHE A 7 20.26 -1.60 50.36
C PHE A 7 21.16 -0.73 49.46
N MET A 8 22.48 -0.91 49.56
CA MET A 8 23.42 -0.40 48.58
C MET A 8 23.26 -1.23 47.30
N LEU A 9 22.55 -0.70 46.32
CA LEU A 9 22.61 -1.18 44.96
C LEU A 9 23.99 -0.83 44.40
N SER A 10 24.90 -1.79 44.36
CA SER A 10 26.10 -1.71 43.56
C SER A 10 25.71 -1.82 42.09
N ILE A 11 25.55 -0.67 41.46
CA ILE A 11 25.51 -0.61 39.98
C ILE A 11 26.95 -0.92 39.57
N SER A 12 27.19 -2.20 39.24
CA SER A 12 28.33 -2.56 38.42
C SER A 12 28.07 -1.96 37.03
N SER A 13 28.62 -0.75 36.84
CA SER A 13 28.88 -0.22 35.52
C SER A 13 29.77 -1.23 34.82
N TRP A 14 29.17 -2.09 33.98
CA TRP A 14 29.92 -2.70 32.93
C TRP A 14 30.31 -1.54 32.01
N GLN A 15 31.48 -0.96 32.30
CA GLN A 15 32.25 -0.32 31.29
C GLN A 15 32.54 -1.42 30.28
N CYS A 16 31.80 -1.46 29.16
CA CYS A 16 32.42 -1.89 27.93
C CYS A 16 33.66 -1.00 27.82
N GLU A 17 34.80 -1.51 28.23
CA GLU A 17 36.05 -1.07 27.65
C GLU A 17 35.84 -1.29 26.15
N ASP A 18 35.43 -0.21 25.43
CA ASP A 18 35.81 -0.06 24.06
C ASP A 18 37.32 -0.25 24.08
N ASN A 19 37.76 -1.49 23.90
CA ASN A 19 39.06 -1.74 23.36
C ASN A 19 39.04 -1.03 22.01
N ARG A 20 39.31 0.25 22.06
CA ARG A 20 39.81 0.98 20.90
C ARG A 20 40.96 0.07 20.45
N ILE A 21 40.70 -0.71 19.39
CA ILE A 21 41.75 -1.12 18.53
C ILE A 21 42.34 0.19 18.07
N GLU A 22 43.28 0.72 18.84
CA GLU A 22 44.25 1.67 18.34
C GLU A 22 45.11 0.85 17.35
N ALA A 23 44.48 0.39 16.28
CA ALA A 23 45.18 0.15 15.06
C ALA A 23 45.86 1.47 14.80
N ASP A 24 47.16 1.46 14.75
CA ASP A 24 48.00 2.63 14.54
C ASP A 24 47.79 3.16 13.11
N LEU A 25 46.52 3.52 12.83
CA LEU A 25 46.03 4.10 11.57
C LEU A 25 46.64 5.49 11.36
N PHE A 26 47.25 6.07 12.41
CA PHE A 26 47.94 7.36 12.31
C PHE A 26 49.23 7.30 11.48
N HIS A 27 49.73 6.12 11.15
CA HIS A 27 50.94 5.96 10.35
C HIS A 27 50.72 5.42 8.94
N LEU A 28 49.49 4.99 8.60
CA LEU A 28 49.18 4.61 7.24
C LEU A 28 48.65 5.83 6.48
N PRO A 29 49.32 6.24 5.39
CA PRO A 29 48.81 7.34 4.57
C PRO A 29 47.52 6.89 3.89
N LEU A 30 46.37 7.26 4.49
CA LEU A 30 45.08 7.04 3.87
C LEU A 30 44.90 8.04 2.74
N SER A 31 44.63 7.54 1.54
CA SER A 31 44.23 8.35 0.41
C SER A 31 42.71 8.26 0.22
N GLN A 32 42.12 9.37 -0.24
CA GLN A 32 40.72 9.42 -0.63
C GLN A 32 40.64 9.64 -2.12
N ASP A 33 39.73 8.93 -2.76
CA ASP A 33 39.46 9.09 -4.18
C ASP A 33 37.96 8.99 -4.46
N THR A 34 37.57 9.34 -5.70
CA THR A 34 36.18 9.33 -6.17
C THR A 34 36.11 8.62 -7.52
N VAL A 35 35.17 7.71 -7.65
CA VAL A 35 34.81 7.12 -8.94
C VAL A 35 33.37 7.44 -9.27
N SER A 36 33.14 7.80 -10.54
CA SER A 36 31.83 8.08 -11.10
C SER A 36 31.51 7.06 -12.18
N ILE A 37 30.35 6.42 -12.09
CA ILE A 37 29.87 5.41 -13.02
C ILE A 37 28.61 5.94 -13.68
N ASP A 38 28.64 6.13 -15.00
CA ASP A 38 27.55 6.62 -15.84
C ASP A 38 27.00 5.56 -16.81
N LEU A 39 27.63 4.38 -16.87
CA LEU A 39 27.19 3.26 -17.70
C LEU A 39 26.09 2.44 -16.98
N ILE A 40 25.00 3.10 -16.66
CA ILE A 40 23.87 2.48 -15.97
C ILE A 40 22.83 2.07 -17.01
N SER A 41 22.44 0.81 -17.00
CA SER A 41 21.39 0.30 -17.88
C SER A 41 20.09 0.09 -17.12
N PHE A 42 18.98 0.26 -17.85
CA PHE A 42 17.64 0.14 -17.33
C PHE A 42 16.83 -0.85 -18.17
N SER A 43 15.92 -1.53 -17.51
CA SER A 43 14.82 -2.26 -18.14
C SER A 43 13.58 -2.12 -17.28
N SER A 44 12.40 -2.38 -17.86
CA SER A 44 11.14 -2.37 -17.12
C SER A 44 10.50 -3.74 -17.14
N TYR A 45 9.71 -4.02 -16.13
CA TYR A 45 8.84 -5.19 -16.06
C TYR A 45 7.51 -4.81 -15.42
N ARG A 46 6.52 -5.69 -15.55
CA ARG A 46 5.18 -5.43 -15.04
C ARG A 46 4.71 -6.54 -14.12
N ILE A 47 3.99 -6.15 -13.09
CA ILE A 47 3.18 -7.05 -12.27
C ILE A 47 1.72 -6.62 -12.35
N ALA A 48 0.81 -7.56 -12.16
CA ALA A 48 -0.60 -7.21 -12.02
C ALA A 48 -0.79 -6.36 -10.77
N PRO A 49 -1.36 -5.14 -10.87
CA PRO A 49 -1.50 -4.26 -9.72
C PRO A 49 -2.49 -4.84 -8.70
N ASN A 50 -2.14 -4.76 -7.41
CA ASN A 50 -3.02 -5.02 -6.30
C ASN A 50 -3.15 -3.75 -5.46
N LEU A 51 -4.37 -3.26 -5.25
CA LEU A 51 -4.66 -2.03 -4.51
C LEU A 51 -5.32 -2.29 -3.15
N GLY A 52 -5.28 -3.52 -2.63
CA GLY A 52 -5.91 -3.86 -1.36
C GLY A 52 -5.25 -3.24 -0.12
N SER A 53 -3.97 -2.81 -0.23
CA SER A 53 -3.27 -2.13 0.87
C SER A 53 -3.37 -0.59 0.82
N ASN A 54 -4.09 -0.05 -0.15
CA ASN A 54 -4.25 1.39 -0.29
C ASN A 54 -5.23 1.96 0.75
N ASP A 55 -4.96 3.16 1.23
CA ASP A 55 -5.84 3.86 2.17
C ASP A 55 -7.10 4.47 1.52
N ARG A 56 -7.31 4.18 0.23
CA ARG A 56 -8.48 4.59 -0.56
C ARG A 56 -8.99 3.45 -1.42
N LEU A 57 -10.31 3.42 -1.57
CA LEU A 57 -11.01 2.73 -2.63
C LEU A 57 -11.29 3.70 -3.77
N TYR A 58 -11.15 3.22 -4.99
CA TYR A 58 -11.27 4.02 -6.20
C TYR A 58 -12.37 3.46 -7.10
N LEU A 59 -13.05 4.34 -7.84
CA LEU A 59 -13.99 3.97 -8.89
C LEU A 59 -13.99 5.01 -10.00
N GLY A 60 -14.17 4.54 -11.23
CA GLY A 60 -14.18 5.40 -12.42
C GLY A 60 -12.81 5.55 -13.06
N THR A 61 -12.62 6.58 -13.88
CA THR A 61 -11.44 6.74 -14.71
C THR A 61 -10.63 7.97 -14.31
N LYS A 62 -9.33 7.78 -14.05
CA LYS A 62 -8.37 8.86 -13.78
C LYS A 62 -7.06 8.59 -14.53
N ASN A 63 -6.52 9.59 -15.22
CA ASN A 63 -5.27 9.48 -15.98
C ASN A 63 -5.22 8.29 -16.96
N SER A 64 -6.32 8.02 -17.64
CA SER A 64 -6.52 6.88 -18.55
C SER A 64 -6.48 5.49 -17.89
N LEU A 65 -6.48 5.40 -16.58
CA LEU A 65 -6.65 4.15 -15.85
C LEU A 65 -8.09 4.03 -15.39
N ASP A 66 -8.69 2.88 -15.67
CA ASP A 66 -10.07 2.58 -15.27
C ASP A 66 -10.13 1.68 -14.05
N VAL A 67 -10.99 2.02 -13.12
CA VAL A 67 -11.34 1.19 -11.95
C VAL A 67 -12.81 0.86 -12.05
N PRO A 68 -13.16 -0.20 -12.76
CA PRO A 68 -14.56 -0.55 -13.01
C PRO A 68 -15.30 -1.02 -11.76
N LEU A 69 -14.56 -1.55 -10.77
CA LEU A 69 -15.14 -2.31 -9.68
C LEU A 69 -14.27 -2.23 -8.42
N SER A 70 -14.92 -2.12 -7.25
CA SER A 70 -14.27 -2.33 -5.95
C SER A 70 -15.11 -3.26 -5.10
N PHE A 71 -14.43 -4.08 -4.28
CA PHE A 71 -15.06 -5.04 -3.39
C PHE A 71 -14.82 -4.67 -1.93
N ILE A 72 -15.81 -4.95 -1.10
CA ILE A 72 -15.75 -4.79 0.36
C ILE A 72 -16.29 -6.05 1.02
N GLY A 73 -15.50 -6.68 1.88
CA GLY A 73 -15.88 -7.87 2.62
C GLY A 73 -16.26 -7.54 4.06
N ILE A 74 -17.43 -8.02 4.49
CA ILE A 74 -17.89 -7.94 5.87
C ILE A 74 -17.90 -9.36 6.45
N LYS A 75 -17.15 -9.61 7.52
CA LYS A 75 -17.21 -10.91 8.20
C LYS A 75 -18.56 -11.13 8.81
N ASP A 76 -18.97 -12.41 8.80
CA ASP A 76 -20.13 -12.83 9.55
C ASP A 76 -19.90 -12.57 11.06
N HIS A 77 -20.94 -12.17 11.76
CA HIS A 77 -20.83 -11.76 13.14
C HIS A 77 -22.02 -12.29 13.95
N TYR A 78 -21.81 -12.66 15.20
CA TYR A 78 -22.87 -13.22 16.04
C TYR A 78 -24.10 -12.29 16.20
N TYR A 79 -23.94 -10.99 15.99
CA TYR A 79 -25.07 -10.06 15.99
C TYR A 79 -26.05 -10.28 14.83
N TRP A 80 -25.61 -10.87 13.72
CA TRP A 80 -26.50 -11.23 12.62
C TRP A 80 -27.51 -12.31 13.06
N SER A 81 -27.07 -13.28 13.87
CA SER A 81 -27.95 -14.31 14.41
C SER A 81 -28.84 -13.79 15.54
N ASN A 82 -28.36 -12.83 16.33
CA ASN A 82 -29.19 -12.22 17.39
C ASN A 82 -30.41 -11.48 16.83
N SER A 83 -30.32 -10.97 15.57
CA SER A 83 -31.47 -10.35 14.91
C SER A 83 -32.62 -11.32 14.65
N LEU A 84 -32.34 -12.63 14.68
CA LEU A 84 -33.33 -13.69 14.50
C LEU A 84 -33.95 -14.18 15.83
N ASP A 85 -33.46 -13.70 16.96
CA ASP A 85 -34.12 -13.90 18.25
C ASP A 85 -35.50 -13.24 18.19
N SER A 86 -36.54 -14.00 18.58
CA SER A 86 -37.93 -13.50 18.60
C SER A 86 -38.13 -12.27 19.49
N THR A 87 -37.19 -11.98 20.38
CA THR A 87 -37.16 -10.79 21.23
C THR A 87 -36.50 -9.58 20.56
N VAL A 88 -35.81 -9.76 19.41
CA VAL A 88 -35.12 -8.71 18.69
C VAL A 88 -35.87 -8.34 17.40
N THR A 89 -36.06 -7.06 17.21
CA THR A 89 -36.61 -6.50 15.95
C THR A 89 -35.56 -5.56 15.34
N VAL A 90 -35.07 -5.89 14.15
CA VAL A 90 -34.17 -5.00 13.37
C VAL A 90 -35.01 -3.88 12.78
N ASP A 91 -34.65 -2.63 13.08
CA ASP A 91 -35.35 -1.44 12.59
C ASP A 91 -34.75 -0.93 11.29
N SER A 92 -33.43 -0.97 11.16
CA SER A 92 -32.73 -0.60 9.93
C SER A 92 -31.34 -1.23 9.87
N LEU A 93 -30.88 -1.46 8.64
CA LEU A 93 -29.58 -2.05 8.33
C LEU A 93 -28.94 -1.23 7.19
N HIS A 94 -27.83 -0.57 7.50
CA HIS A 94 -27.20 0.35 6.57
C HIS A 94 -25.76 -0.10 6.25
N PHE A 95 -25.42 -0.16 4.97
CA PHE A 95 -24.04 -0.20 4.50
C PHE A 95 -23.55 1.22 4.29
N ILE A 96 -22.38 1.56 4.80
CA ILE A 96 -21.91 2.94 4.87
C ILE A 96 -20.47 3.02 4.36
N LEU A 97 -20.23 3.95 3.42
CA LEU A 97 -18.93 4.36 2.95
C LEU A 97 -18.75 5.87 3.11
N TYR A 98 -17.52 6.32 3.10
CA TYR A 98 -17.19 7.72 3.27
C TYR A 98 -16.24 8.21 2.17
N SER A 99 -16.38 9.49 1.78
CA SER A 99 -15.48 10.19 0.88
C SER A 99 -15.05 11.53 1.48
N SER A 100 -13.83 11.93 1.21
CA SER A 100 -13.35 13.28 1.51
C SER A 100 -13.89 14.32 0.51
N ASP A 101 -14.47 13.89 -0.62
CA ASP A 101 -15.08 14.78 -1.59
C ASP A 101 -16.47 15.23 -1.10
N SER A 102 -16.57 16.50 -0.75
CA SER A 102 -17.82 17.14 -0.34
C SER A 102 -18.72 17.60 -1.50
N LEU A 103 -18.30 17.40 -2.74
CA LEU A 103 -19.05 17.79 -3.95
C LEU A 103 -19.74 16.60 -4.62
N LEU A 104 -19.67 15.41 -4.03
CA LEU A 104 -20.38 14.25 -4.56
C LEU A 104 -21.89 14.51 -4.64
N THR A 105 -22.46 14.22 -5.81
CA THR A 105 -23.89 14.31 -6.06
C THR A 105 -24.47 12.92 -6.28
N GLN A 106 -25.80 12.78 -6.17
CA GLN A 106 -26.48 11.51 -6.41
C GLN A 106 -26.13 10.88 -7.77
N SER A 107 -25.94 11.70 -8.82
CA SER A 107 -25.59 11.23 -10.16
C SER A 107 -24.15 10.75 -10.31
N SER A 108 -23.27 11.07 -9.36
CA SER A 108 -21.86 10.66 -9.35
C SER A 108 -21.55 9.55 -8.34
N THR A 109 -22.58 8.93 -7.75
CA THR A 109 -22.41 7.85 -6.78
C THR A 109 -22.45 6.47 -7.43
N PRO A 110 -21.76 5.48 -6.85
CA PRO A 110 -21.79 4.11 -7.34
C PRO A 110 -23.08 3.38 -6.96
N ASN A 111 -23.41 2.35 -7.71
CA ASN A 111 -24.37 1.33 -7.31
C ASN A 111 -23.70 0.30 -6.40
N LEU A 112 -24.44 -0.16 -5.41
CA LEU A 112 -24.06 -1.25 -4.52
C LEU A 112 -24.70 -2.56 -4.97
N PHE A 113 -23.92 -3.63 -4.92
CA PHE A 113 -24.34 -5.00 -5.21
C PHE A 113 -23.91 -5.92 -4.08
N PHE A 114 -24.62 -7.02 -3.89
CA PHE A 114 -24.36 -7.99 -2.85
C PHE A 114 -24.31 -9.42 -3.39
N ASN A 115 -23.34 -10.20 -2.93
CA ASN A 115 -23.27 -11.64 -3.18
C ASN A 115 -22.58 -12.35 -2.00
N PRO A 116 -23.27 -13.23 -1.27
CA PRO A 116 -22.69 -13.93 -0.12
C PRO A 116 -21.62 -14.95 -0.51
N ASP A 117 -21.64 -15.44 -1.75
CA ASP A 117 -20.79 -16.55 -2.22
C ASP A 117 -19.52 -16.09 -2.95
N SER A 118 -19.44 -14.80 -3.25
CA SER A 118 -18.24 -14.26 -3.91
C SER A 118 -17.09 -14.15 -2.94
N GLN A 119 -15.87 -14.29 -3.46
CA GLN A 119 -14.66 -14.16 -2.67
C GLN A 119 -13.61 -13.37 -3.42
N PHE A 120 -12.94 -12.50 -2.72
CA PHE A 120 -11.71 -11.84 -3.14
C PHE A 120 -10.65 -11.98 -2.06
N ASN A 121 -9.40 -11.79 -2.42
CA ASN A 121 -8.29 -11.75 -1.48
C ASN A 121 -7.63 -10.37 -1.56
N GLU A 122 -7.79 -9.58 -0.51
CA GLU A 122 -7.28 -8.21 -0.42
C GLU A 122 -5.80 -8.08 -0.80
N SER A 123 -4.96 -9.01 -0.34
CA SER A 123 -3.52 -8.97 -0.56
C SER A 123 -3.03 -9.65 -1.85
N LYS A 124 -3.93 -10.29 -2.63
CA LYS A 124 -3.53 -11.09 -3.80
C LYS A 124 -4.36 -10.85 -5.03
N SER A 125 -5.66 -10.53 -4.89
CA SER A 125 -6.53 -10.35 -6.04
C SER A 125 -6.08 -9.17 -6.90
N THR A 126 -6.13 -9.39 -8.21
CA THR A 126 -5.77 -8.43 -9.25
C THR A 126 -6.82 -8.45 -10.36
N TYR A 127 -6.71 -7.57 -11.35
CA TYR A 127 -7.61 -7.60 -12.49
C TYR A 127 -7.59 -8.93 -13.26
N LEU A 128 -6.49 -9.69 -13.19
CA LEU A 128 -6.37 -11.01 -13.86
C LEU A 128 -7.36 -12.03 -13.31
N ASP A 129 -7.72 -11.94 -12.02
CA ASP A 129 -8.71 -12.80 -11.38
C ASP A 129 -10.14 -12.47 -11.85
N PHE A 130 -10.34 -11.28 -12.40
CA PHE A 130 -11.64 -10.76 -12.79
C PHE A 130 -11.82 -10.61 -14.31
N VAL A 131 -10.94 -11.17 -15.12
CA VAL A 131 -11.09 -11.19 -16.58
C VAL A 131 -12.39 -11.90 -16.97
N GLY A 132 -13.31 -11.17 -17.60
CA GLY A 132 -14.65 -11.68 -17.94
C GLY A 132 -15.59 -11.86 -16.76
N TYR A 133 -15.22 -11.40 -15.58
CA TYR A 133 -16.07 -11.42 -14.41
C TYR A 133 -17.24 -10.44 -14.57
N SER A 134 -18.42 -10.85 -14.13
CA SER A 134 -19.62 -10.04 -14.19
C SER A 134 -20.36 -10.05 -12.85
N ILE A 135 -20.77 -8.88 -12.41
CA ILE A 135 -21.65 -8.74 -11.24
C ILE A 135 -23.14 -8.70 -11.65
N ALA A 136 -23.48 -9.04 -12.90
CA ALA A 136 -24.86 -8.99 -13.39
C ALA A 136 -25.83 -9.91 -12.62
N ASP A 137 -25.29 -11.01 -12.06
CA ASP A 137 -26.07 -11.95 -11.26
C ASP A 137 -26.10 -11.61 -9.77
N TRP A 138 -25.44 -10.53 -9.36
CA TRP A 138 -25.45 -10.07 -7.98
C TRP A 138 -26.76 -9.35 -7.67
N GLU A 139 -27.18 -9.43 -6.41
CA GLU A 139 -28.33 -8.67 -5.93
C GLU A 139 -28.03 -7.18 -5.97
N SER A 140 -28.79 -6.43 -6.77
CA SER A 140 -28.62 -4.97 -6.91
C SER A 140 -29.36 -4.24 -5.81
N ILE A 141 -28.64 -3.46 -5.03
CA ILE A 141 -29.19 -2.60 -3.97
C ILE A 141 -29.45 -1.20 -4.51
N GLY A 142 -28.70 -0.77 -5.53
CA GLY A 142 -28.86 0.54 -6.18
C GLY A 142 -27.95 1.62 -5.58
N GLN A 143 -28.37 2.87 -5.69
CA GLN A 143 -27.63 4.05 -5.30
C GLN A 143 -27.79 4.40 -3.82
N PRO A 144 -26.79 5.06 -3.17
CA PRO A 144 -26.88 5.48 -1.78
C PRO A 144 -27.70 6.75 -1.58
N ASN A 145 -28.10 7.00 -0.34
CA ASN A 145 -28.39 8.36 0.12
C ASN A 145 -27.06 9.07 0.37
N VAL A 146 -26.93 10.30 -0.12
CA VAL A 146 -25.73 11.14 0.02
C VAL A 146 -25.96 12.14 1.15
N ILE A 147 -25.11 12.09 2.17
CA ILE A 147 -25.20 12.97 3.34
C ILE A 147 -23.86 13.70 3.48
N ILE A 148 -23.89 15.03 3.40
CA ILE A 148 -22.71 15.85 3.61
C ILE A 148 -22.64 16.21 5.08
N ASN A 149 -21.54 15.85 5.72
CA ASN A 149 -21.27 16.08 7.12
C ASN A 149 -20.05 16.98 7.30
N THR A 150 -20.02 17.69 8.42
CA THR A 150 -18.84 18.43 8.85
C THR A 150 -18.43 17.88 10.23
N ASP A 151 -17.15 17.70 10.44
CA ASP A 151 -16.64 17.21 11.72
C ASP A 151 -16.95 18.18 12.87
N THR A 152 -16.78 17.72 14.09
CA THR A 152 -17.09 18.52 15.29
C THR A 152 -16.21 19.76 15.44
N SER A 153 -15.07 19.82 14.77
CA SER A 153 -14.18 20.99 14.75
C SER A 153 -14.60 22.04 13.71
N GLY A 154 -15.48 21.67 12.77
CA GLY A 154 -15.90 22.51 11.64
C GLY A 154 -14.84 22.70 10.56
N ILE A 155 -13.74 21.92 10.61
CA ILE A 155 -12.59 22.06 9.70
C ILE A 155 -12.66 21.05 8.56
N PHE A 156 -13.13 19.82 8.83
CA PHE A 156 -13.18 18.76 7.85
C PHE A 156 -14.60 18.43 7.45
N THR A 157 -14.88 18.54 6.15
CA THR A 157 -16.19 18.15 5.55
C THR A 157 -15.99 16.85 4.78
N TYR A 158 -16.89 15.90 4.95
CA TYR A 158 -16.89 14.62 4.27
C TYR A 158 -18.28 14.24 3.80
N THR A 159 -18.34 13.37 2.83
CA THR A 159 -19.58 12.79 2.32
C THR A 159 -19.75 11.37 2.85
N GLU A 160 -20.92 11.09 3.40
CA GLU A 160 -21.34 9.76 3.82
C GLU A 160 -22.31 9.20 2.77
N LEU A 161 -22.01 8.02 2.26
CA LEU A 161 -22.81 7.25 1.32
C LEU A 161 -23.49 6.13 2.08
N VAL A 162 -24.83 6.17 2.14
CA VAL A 162 -25.63 5.25 2.97
C VAL A 162 -26.59 4.46 2.11
N TRP A 163 -26.44 3.15 2.06
CA TRP A 163 -27.38 2.24 1.42
C TRP A 163 -28.25 1.55 2.47
N ASP A 164 -29.55 1.49 2.25
CA ASP A 164 -30.46 0.64 3.00
C ASP A 164 -30.36 -0.78 2.43
N ILE A 165 -29.94 -1.72 3.27
CA ILE A 165 -29.73 -3.12 2.92
C ILE A 165 -30.71 -4.06 3.65
N MET A 166 -31.81 -3.54 4.18
CA MET A 166 -32.86 -4.32 4.87
C MET A 166 -33.53 -5.35 3.96
N SER A 167 -33.51 -5.15 2.64
CA SER A 167 -34.10 -6.10 1.69
C SER A 167 -33.30 -7.37 1.49
N ILE A 168 -32.06 -7.42 2.00
CA ILE A 168 -31.17 -8.58 1.84
C ILE A 168 -31.46 -9.62 2.94
N ASP A 169 -32.41 -10.51 2.70
CA ASP A 169 -32.78 -11.55 3.65
C ASP A 169 -31.59 -12.45 4.05
N SER A 170 -30.69 -12.73 3.10
CA SER A 170 -29.50 -13.54 3.33
C SER A 170 -28.46 -12.89 4.26
N MET A 171 -28.56 -11.60 4.52
CA MET A 171 -27.75 -10.92 5.55
C MET A 171 -28.15 -11.32 6.98
N LEU A 172 -29.38 -11.74 7.17
CA LEU A 172 -29.96 -12.13 8.46
C LEU A 172 -30.13 -13.65 8.47
N THR A 173 -29.03 -14.38 8.63
CA THR A 173 -29.03 -15.85 8.62
C THR A 173 -29.21 -16.45 10.00
N ASP A 174 -29.73 -17.68 10.03
CA ASP A 174 -30.00 -18.42 11.27
C ASP A 174 -28.76 -18.88 12.04
N THR A 175 -27.62 -18.91 11.30
CA THR A 175 -26.37 -19.45 11.85
C THR A 175 -25.23 -18.48 11.56
N VAL A 176 -24.33 -18.30 12.52
CA VAL A 176 -23.09 -17.56 12.34
C VAL A 176 -22.00 -18.51 11.88
N ASP A 177 -21.42 -18.22 10.72
CA ASP A 177 -20.19 -18.85 10.26
C ASP A 177 -19.08 -17.80 10.29
N SER A 178 -18.16 -17.93 11.23
CA SER A 178 -17.04 -16.99 11.39
C SER A 178 -16.07 -16.97 10.20
N ASN A 179 -16.18 -17.93 9.30
CA ASN A 179 -15.38 -17.99 8.07
C ASN A 179 -16.10 -17.37 6.86
N LEU A 180 -17.42 -17.14 7.00
CA LEU A 180 -18.19 -16.53 5.93
C LEU A 180 -17.86 -15.04 5.83
N ILE A 181 -17.51 -14.60 4.62
CA ILE A 181 -17.35 -13.18 4.27
C ILE A 181 -18.53 -12.81 3.37
N ARG A 182 -19.30 -11.81 3.79
CA ARG A 182 -20.37 -11.22 3.00
C ARG A 182 -19.78 -10.15 2.11
N ASN A 183 -19.84 -10.36 0.79
CA ASN A 183 -19.18 -9.47 -0.14
C ASN A 183 -20.15 -8.47 -0.76
N PHE A 184 -19.72 -7.25 -0.76
CA PHE A 184 -20.32 -6.15 -1.48
C PHE A 184 -19.41 -5.74 -2.63
N ALA A 185 -20.02 -5.34 -3.74
CA ALA A 185 -19.31 -4.72 -4.84
C ALA A 185 -19.91 -3.34 -5.09
N ILE A 186 -19.07 -2.39 -5.44
CA ILE A 186 -19.48 -1.07 -5.88
C ILE A 186 -19.01 -0.83 -7.31
N GLN A 187 -19.88 -0.25 -8.13
CA GLN A 187 -19.64 0.02 -9.54
C GLN A 187 -20.26 1.34 -9.95
N MET A 188 -19.53 2.14 -10.73
CA MET A 188 -20.08 3.36 -11.30
C MET A 188 -21.13 3.05 -12.38
N THR A 189 -22.23 3.81 -12.38
CA THR A 189 -23.26 3.67 -13.42
C THR A 189 -22.78 4.18 -14.78
N ASN A 190 -21.91 5.21 -14.78
CA ASN A 190 -21.27 5.80 -15.95
C ASN A 190 -19.80 5.99 -15.64
N SER A 191 -18.96 5.07 -16.07
CA SER A 191 -17.51 5.07 -15.82
C SER A 191 -16.76 6.19 -16.57
N ASP A 192 -17.31 6.66 -17.70
CA ASP A 192 -16.57 7.48 -18.65
C ASP A 192 -16.28 8.93 -18.21
N THR A 193 -16.87 9.42 -17.12
CA THR A 193 -16.77 10.85 -16.77
C THR A 193 -16.56 11.13 -15.28
N ASN A 194 -16.71 10.15 -14.41
CA ASN A 194 -16.65 10.35 -12.97
C ASN A 194 -15.57 9.49 -12.34
N PHE A 195 -14.79 10.10 -11.46
CA PHE A 195 -13.84 9.42 -10.60
C PHE A 195 -14.17 9.77 -9.15
N ILE A 196 -14.21 8.77 -8.28
CA ILE A 196 -14.43 8.96 -6.85
C ILE A 196 -13.38 8.21 -6.02
N GLU A 197 -13.03 8.80 -4.90
CA GLU A 197 -12.18 8.23 -3.88
C GLU A 197 -12.99 8.06 -2.59
N LEU A 198 -13.00 6.83 -2.08
CA LEU A 198 -13.64 6.49 -0.82
C LEU A 198 -12.56 6.07 0.18
N PHE A 199 -12.83 6.22 1.46
CA PHE A 199 -11.94 5.68 2.49
C PHE A 199 -12.00 4.15 2.47
N SER A 200 -10.84 3.52 2.49
CA SER A 200 -10.68 2.08 2.70
C SER A 200 -10.56 1.77 4.19
N ARG A 201 -10.46 0.50 4.51
CA ARG A 201 -10.15 0.02 5.85
C ARG A 201 -8.75 0.48 6.32
N GLU A 202 -7.79 0.61 5.41
CA GLU A 202 -6.41 1.02 5.69
C GLU A 202 -6.29 2.52 6.01
N ALA A 203 -7.31 3.32 5.70
CA ALA A 203 -7.30 4.76 5.96
C ALA A 203 -7.13 5.11 7.44
N THR A 204 -7.64 4.27 8.34
CA THR A 204 -7.56 4.47 9.79
C THR A 204 -7.05 3.26 10.57
N SER A 205 -6.40 2.32 9.91
CA SER A 205 -5.87 1.08 10.50
C SER A 205 -6.93 0.11 11.05
N GLY A 206 -8.14 0.15 10.51
CA GLY A 206 -9.28 -0.67 10.87
C GLY A 206 -10.08 -0.15 12.08
N ASP A 207 -11.38 -0.41 12.08
CA ASP A 207 -12.34 0.01 13.11
C ASP A 207 -12.43 1.53 13.33
N GLY A 208 -11.99 2.32 12.35
CA GLY A 208 -12.02 3.78 12.39
C GLY A 208 -13.39 4.36 12.01
N PRO A 209 -13.64 5.64 12.35
CA PRO A 209 -14.94 6.26 12.12
C PRO A 209 -15.31 6.35 10.64
N MET A 210 -14.32 6.36 9.73
CA MET A 210 -14.51 6.50 8.28
C MET A 210 -14.35 5.18 7.51
N ASP A 211 -14.03 4.08 8.18
CA ASP A 211 -13.86 2.78 7.52
C ASP A 211 -15.21 2.27 6.99
N PRO A 212 -15.19 1.47 5.91
CA PRO A 212 -16.38 0.80 5.39
C PRO A 212 -17.03 -0.05 6.47
N LYS A 213 -18.36 0.02 6.60
CA LYS A 213 -19.06 -0.67 7.67
C LYS A 213 -20.52 -0.93 7.38
N VAL A 214 -21.06 -1.88 8.13
CA VAL A 214 -22.50 -2.10 8.26
C VAL A 214 -22.94 -1.64 9.63
N LYS A 215 -24.03 -0.91 9.71
CA LYS A 215 -24.63 -0.45 10.94
C LYS A 215 -26.06 -0.95 11.04
N MET A 216 -26.35 -1.71 12.10
CA MET A 216 -27.66 -2.27 12.41
C MET A 216 -28.26 -1.55 13.61
N TYR A 217 -29.47 -1.07 13.47
CA TYR A 217 -30.28 -0.55 14.57
C TYR A 217 -31.38 -1.55 14.88
N TYR A 218 -31.57 -1.84 16.15
CA TYR A 218 -32.53 -2.84 16.58
C TYR A 218 -33.16 -2.47 17.90
N ARG A 219 -34.32 -3.06 18.14
CA ARG A 219 -35.02 -3.03 19.42
C ARG A 219 -35.03 -4.41 20.03
N GLN A 220 -34.72 -4.47 21.32
CA GLN A 220 -34.90 -5.67 22.12
C GLN A 220 -36.17 -5.55 22.97
N ASN A 221 -37.04 -6.52 22.87
CA ASN A 221 -38.27 -6.60 23.64
C ASN A 221 -37.99 -7.36 24.94
N ILE A 222 -38.02 -6.64 26.05
CA ILE A 222 -37.79 -7.19 27.38
C ILE A 222 -39.15 -7.28 28.08
N GLU A 223 -39.64 -8.51 28.31
CA GLU A 223 -40.85 -8.72 29.12
C GLU A 223 -40.56 -8.40 30.58
N ILE A 224 -41.25 -7.41 31.13
CA ILE A 224 -41.14 -7.05 32.54
C ILE A 224 -42.13 -7.89 33.36
N ASN A 225 -43.34 -8.13 32.82
CA ASN A 225 -44.37 -9.01 33.38
C ASN A 225 -45.37 -9.38 32.26
N GLU A 226 -46.34 -10.23 32.55
CA GLU A 226 -47.32 -10.77 31.58
C GLU A 226 -48.05 -9.68 30.76
N ASP A 227 -48.15 -8.46 31.28
CA ASP A 227 -48.90 -7.35 30.67
C ASP A 227 -48.03 -6.18 30.20
N SER A 228 -46.69 -6.23 30.34
CA SER A 228 -45.82 -5.10 29.98
C SER A 228 -44.51 -5.54 29.35
N THR A 229 -44.22 -4.95 28.19
CA THR A 229 -42.97 -5.10 27.44
C THR A 229 -42.25 -3.78 27.43
N PHE A 230 -40.98 -3.78 27.74
CA PHE A 230 -40.08 -2.64 27.54
C PHE A 230 -39.33 -2.83 26.25
N HIS A 231 -39.16 -1.76 25.47
CA HIS A 231 -38.37 -1.74 24.26
C HIS A 231 -37.06 -1.02 24.52
N ASP A 232 -35.96 -1.73 24.46
CA ASP A 232 -34.63 -1.15 24.52
C ASP A 232 -34.09 -1.01 23.09
N THR A 233 -33.67 0.20 22.71
CA THR A 233 -33.12 0.48 21.39
C THR A 233 -31.62 0.50 21.46
N SER A 234 -30.98 -0.22 20.54
CA SER A 234 -29.52 -0.31 20.47
C SER A 234 -29.03 -0.32 19.03
N ASN A 235 -27.73 -0.25 18.85
CA ASN A 235 -27.10 -0.41 17.54
C ASN A 235 -25.80 -1.18 17.67
N VAL A 236 -25.41 -1.81 16.57
CA VAL A 236 -24.12 -2.46 16.41
C VAL A 236 -23.50 -2.01 15.10
N THR A 237 -22.18 -1.83 15.12
CA THR A 237 -21.37 -1.52 13.94
C THR A 237 -20.44 -2.67 13.66
N ILE A 238 -20.42 -3.13 12.41
CA ILE A 238 -19.57 -4.21 11.92
C ILE A 238 -18.72 -3.62 10.81
N TYR A 239 -17.42 -3.54 11.04
CA TYR A 239 -16.46 -2.95 10.10
C TYR A 239 -16.07 -3.95 9.01
N SER A 240 -15.57 -3.43 7.88
CA SER A 240 -15.03 -4.26 6.81
C SER A 240 -13.88 -5.12 7.33
N PHE A 241 -13.83 -6.34 6.83
CA PHE A 241 -12.71 -7.25 7.07
C PHE A 241 -11.56 -6.99 6.11
N GLY A 242 -11.88 -6.56 4.89
CA GLY A 242 -10.95 -6.20 3.85
C GLY A 242 -11.69 -5.54 2.69
N ASP A 243 -10.95 -4.83 1.88
CA ASP A 243 -11.48 -4.21 0.67
C ASP A 243 -10.40 -4.07 -0.41
N ILE A 244 -10.83 -3.89 -1.66
CA ILE A 244 -9.91 -3.78 -2.80
C ILE A 244 -10.58 -3.08 -3.99
N SER A 245 -9.81 -2.24 -4.67
CA SER A 245 -10.17 -1.69 -5.98
C SER A 245 -9.50 -2.47 -7.10
N ILE A 246 -10.24 -2.83 -8.13
CA ILE A 246 -9.73 -3.56 -9.28
C ILE A 246 -9.42 -2.57 -10.38
N ILE A 247 -8.15 -2.31 -10.58
CA ILE A 247 -7.64 -1.45 -11.66
C ILE A 247 -7.23 -2.33 -12.84
N ASP A 248 -7.72 -2.00 -14.04
CA ASP A 248 -7.41 -2.73 -15.27
C ASP A 248 -6.53 -1.90 -16.22
N PRO A 249 -5.22 -2.14 -16.27
CA PRO A 249 -4.31 -1.47 -17.17
C PRO A 249 -4.16 -2.16 -18.53
N SER A 250 -4.99 -3.14 -18.89
CA SER A 250 -4.82 -3.99 -20.06
C SER A 250 -4.89 -3.23 -21.40
N TYR A 251 -5.55 -2.06 -21.42
CA TYR A 251 -5.67 -1.22 -22.60
C TYR A 251 -4.59 -0.14 -22.73
N ILE A 252 -3.67 -0.04 -21.77
CA ILE A 252 -2.58 0.92 -21.85
C ILE A 252 -1.54 0.40 -22.83
N ASP A 253 -1.22 1.21 -23.85
CA ASP A 253 -0.14 0.94 -24.77
C ASP A 253 1.20 1.01 -24.02
N THR A 254 1.79 -0.17 -23.81
CA THR A 254 3.04 -0.31 -23.06
C THR A 254 4.28 -0.06 -23.91
N GLU A 255 4.16 -0.05 -25.25
CA GLU A 255 5.29 0.29 -26.13
C GLU A 255 5.69 1.76 -25.98
N SER A 256 4.75 2.62 -25.57
CA SER A 256 5.00 4.02 -25.30
C SER A 256 5.47 4.31 -23.87
N ILE A 257 5.40 3.33 -22.98
CA ILE A 257 5.83 3.50 -21.59
C ILE A 257 7.33 3.25 -21.51
N ASN A 258 8.07 4.33 -21.55
CA ASN A 258 9.50 4.35 -21.27
C ASN A 258 9.78 3.88 -19.84
N LEU A 259 11.04 3.67 -19.53
CA LEU A 259 11.50 3.28 -18.20
C LEU A 259 10.88 4.14 -17.10
N GLY A 260 10.07 3.51 -16.24
CA GLY A 260 9.30 4.25 -15.26
C GLY A 260 8.72 3.41 -14.15
N LEU A 261 7.89 4.03 -13.33
CA LEU A 261 7.24 3.44 -12.15
C LEU A 261 5.78 3.86 -12.12
N SER A 262 4.89 2.92 -11.82
CA SER A 262 3.48 3.19 -11.52
C SER A 262 2.84 2.02 -10.78
N ASN A 263 2.15 2.28 -9.68
CA ASN A 263 1.41 1.26 -8.97
C ASN A 263 0.19 0.78 -9.78
N GLY A 264 -0.56 1.69 -10.38
CA GLY A 264 -1.79 1.34 -11.09
C GLY A 264 -1.58 0.63 -12.43
N ILE A 265 -0.42 0.83 -13.06
CA ILE A 265 -0.01 0.07 -14.26
C ILE A 265 0.76 -1.20 -13.84
N GLY A 266 1.23 -1.24 -12.60
CA GLY A 266 2.13 -2.28 -12.11
C GLY A 266 3.53 -2.21 -12.70
N LEU A 267 3.94 -1.02 -13.19
CA LEU A 267 5.23 -0.81 -13.84
C LEU A 267 6.34 -0.67 -12.80
N ARG A 268 7.42 -1.42 -13.00
CA ARG A 268 8.64 -1.43 -12.18
C ARG A 268 9.87 -1.36 -13.05
N SER A 269 10.97 -0.85 -12.50
CA SER A 269 12.23 -0.73 -13.21
C SER A 269 13.32 -1.58 -12.58
N LEU A 270 14.19 -2.09 -13.44
CA LEU A 270 15.47 -2.71 -13.06
C LEU A 270 16.60 -1.78 -13.44
N VAL A 271 17.55 -1.59 -12.55
CA VAL A 271 18.74 -0.76 -12.73
C VAL A 271 19.96 -1.63 -12.57
N SER A 272 20.76 -1.76 -13.63
CA SER A 272 22.02 -2.47 -13.58
C SER A 272 23.18 -1.48 -13.61
N ILE A 273 24.12 -1.65 -12.69
CA ILE A 273 25.29 -0.79 -12.49
C ILE A 273 26.54 -1.65 -12.61
N PRO A 274 27.51 -1.34 -13.49
CA PRO A 274 28.75 -2.11 -13.67
C PRO A 274 29.74 -1.81 -12.53
N PHE A 275 29.45 -2.33 -11.34
CA PHE A 275 30.30 -2.23 -10.16
C PHE A 275 30.56 -3.62 -9.57
N ASP A 276 31.82 -3.93 -9.37
CA ASP A 276 32.29 -5.16 -8.73
C ASP A 276 33.40 -4.89 -7.70
N SER A 277 33.96 -5.93 -7.11
CA SER A 277 35.03 -5.81 -6.12
C SER A 277 36.34 -5.25 -6.67
N ALA A 278 36.54 -5.25 -7.99
CA ALA A 278 37.72 -4.70 -8.66
C ALA A 278 37.54 -3.22 -9.08
N SER A 279 36.33 -2.67 -8.94
CA SER A 279 36.01 -1.29 -9.32
C SER A 279 36.73 -0.22 -8.48
N ILE A 280 37.16 -0.60 -7.27
CA ILE A 280 38.00 0.24 -6.37
C ILE A 280 39.10 -0.62 -5.75
N PRO A 281 40.21 -0.02 -5.26
CA PRO A 281 41.31 -0.76 -4.67
C PRO A 281 40.87 -1.71 -3.56
N GLU A 282 41.49 -2.88 -3.49
CA GLU A 282 41.21 -3.88 -2.44
C GLU A 282 41.42 -3.28 -1.04
N GLY A 283 40.52 -3.61 -0.11
CA GLY A 283 40.54 -3.08 1.24
C GLY A 283 40.04 -1.65 1.38
N SER A 284 39.48 -1.05 0.31
CA SER A 284 38.87 0.28 0.37
C SER A 284 37.65 0.31 1.28
N LEU A 285 37.50 1.44 2.00
CA LEU A 285 36.30 1.75 2.77
C LEU A 285 35.46 2.81 2.03
N ILE A 286 34.26 2.43 1.64
CA ILE A 286 33.32 3.35 1.00
C ILE A 286 32.78 4.35 2.04
N ARG A 287 33.02 5.63 1.82
CA ARG A 287 32.53 6.72 2.66
C ARG A 287 31.14 7.18 2.22
N LYS A 288 30.94 7.25 0.91
CA LYS A 288 29.69 7.69 0.28
C LYS A 288 29.50 6.88 -1.02
N ALA A 289 28.28 6.47 -1.30
CA ALA A 289 27.89 5.95 -2.62
C ALA A 289 26.46 6.41 -2.89
N ILE A 290 26.30 7.29 -3.84
CA ILE A 290 25.03 7.91 -4.19
C ILE A 290 24.72 7.64 -5.65
N LEU A 291 23.58 7.00 -5.86
CA LEU A 291 22.95 6.86 -7.17
C LEU A 291 21.95 7.99 -7.35
N SER A 292 22.16 8.81 -8.37
CA SER A 292 21.24 9.86 -8.79
C SER A 292 20.45 9.38 -10.00
N LEU A 293 19.12 9.37 -9.88
CA LEU A 293 18.18 8.94 -10.92
C LEU A 293 17.32 10.14 -11.33
N PRO A 294 17.65 10.82 -12.44
CA PRO A 294 16.87 11.95 -12.94
C PRO A 294 15.52 11.45 -13.48
N ILE A 295 14.50 12.29 -13.34
CA ILE A 295 13.14 12.01 -13.80
C ILE A 295 12.71 13.05 -14.83
N ASP A 296 11.79 12.62 -15.70
CA ASP A 296 11.06 13.56 -16.54
C ASP A 296 10.09 14.37 -15.67
N THR A 297 10.41 15.65 -15.48
CA THR A 297 9.66 16.56 -14.63
C THR A 297 8.22 16.82 -15.09
N SER A 298 7.87 16.43 -16.33
CA SER A 298 6.49 16.53 -16.83
C SER A 298 5.55 15.50 -16.19
N SER A 299 6.09 14.45 -15.59
CA SER A 299 5.33 13.32 -15.02
C SER A 299 5.42 13.22 -13.50
N SER A 300 6.05 14.17 -12.81
CA SER A 300 6.30 14.06 -11.37
C SER A 300 5.34 14.84 -10.52
N SER A 301 4.85 14.21 -9.44
CA SER A 301 4.26 14.92 -8.30
C SER A 301 5.29 15.12 -7.19
N ASP A 302 5.21 16.24 -6.50
CA ASP A 302 5.97 16.46 -5.27
C ASP A 302 5.56 15.41 -4.22
N GLY A 303 6.54 14.70 -3.70
CA GLY A 303 6.30 13.71 -2.63
C GLY A 303 6.26 12.25 -3.09
N TYR A 304 6.38 11.97 -4.39
CA TYR A 304 6.49 10.59 -4.87
C TYR A 304 7.71 9.89 -4.25
N ASN A 305 7.48 8.69 -3.72
CA ASN A 305 8.49 7.91 -3.01
C ASN A 305 8.80 6.62 -3.76
N ILE A 306 10.07 6.25 -3.82
CA ILE A 306 10.52 4.98 -4.39
C ILE A 306 11.19 4.10 -3.34
N ILE A 307 11.16 2.80 -3.61
CA ILE A 307 11.90 1.78 -2.88
C ILE A 307 12.90 1.16 -3.85
N VAL A 308 14.13 1.00 -3.40
CA VAL A 308 15.23 0.38 -4.14
C VAL A 308 15.74 -0.81 -3.36
N ASP A 309 15.68 -1.99 -3.98
CA ASP A 309 16.15 -3.26 -3.42
C ASP A 309 17.18 -3.90 -4.36
N PRO A 310 18.35 -4.38 -3.86
CA PRO A 310 19.19 -5.27 -4.64
C PRO A 310 18.44 -6.56 -5.01
N ILE A 311 18.72 -7.10 -6.19
CA ILE A 311 18.13 -8.37 -6.64
C ILE A 311 19.14 -9.53 -6.44
N ASP A 312 18.62 -10.73 -6.18
CA ASP A 312 19.39 -11.93 -5.90
C ASP A 312 19.45 -12.92 -7.07
N GLU A 313 18.55 -12.74 -8.05
CA GLU A 313 18.56 -13.54 -9.29
C GLU A 313 18.12 -12.70 -10.50
N LEU A 314 18.49 -13.16 -11.68
CA LEU A 314 18.06 -12.57 -12.94
C LEU A 314 16.91 -13.39 -13.52
N VAL A 315 15.81 -12.70 -13.81
CA VAL A 315 14.59 -13.29 -14.40
C VAL A 315 14.37 -12.69 -15.78
N ASP A 316 13.96 -13.50 -16.75
CA ASP A 316 13.52 -13.00 -18.05
C ASP A 316 12.14 -12.36 -17.89
N THR A 317 12.08 -11.05 -18.14
CA THR A 317 10.87 -10.24 -17.94
C THR A 317 10.25 -9.76 -19.25
N ALA A 318 10.76 -10.22 -20.39
CA ALA A 318 10.26 -9.78 -21.68
C ALA A 318 8.79 -10.16 -21.89
N ASP A 319 7.96 -9.18 -22.20
CA ASP A 319 6.56 -9.31 -22.62
C ASP A 319 5.61 -10.07 -21.66
N VAL A 320 5.98 -10.17 -20.37
CA VAL A 320 5.18 -10.88 -19.36
C VAL A 320 4.66 -9.93 -18.31
N VAL A 321 3.37 -10.03 -17.98
CA VAL A 321 2.79 -9.47 -16.76
C VAL A 321 2.78 -10.54 -15.70
N PHE A 322 3.54 -10.35 -14.63
CA PHE A 322 3.61 -11.30 -13.53
C PHE A 322 2.42 -11.13 -12.58
N GLU A 323 1.88 -12.22 -12.05
CA GLU A 323 0.90 -12.18 -10.95
C GLU A 323 1.55 -11.73 -9.64
N THR A 324 2.81 -12.10 -9.44
CA THR A 324 3.61 -11.73 -8.27
C THR A 324 4.98 -11.23 -8.70
N ASP A 325 5.61 -10.38 -7.89
CA ASP A 325 6.95 -9.87 -8.18
C ASP A 325 7.96 -11.03 -8.27
N PRO A 326 8.59 -11.26 -9.45
CA PRO A 326 9.56 -12.33 -9.62
C PRO A 326 10.89 -12.06 -8.89
N TYR A 327 11.17 -10.79 -8.56
CA TYR A 327 12.40 -10.40 -7.87
C TYR A 327 12.17 -10.32 -6.36
N ILE A 328 12.68 -11.29 -5.64
CA ILE A 328 12.71 -11.27 -4.17
C ILE A 328 13.92 -10.40 -3.77
N GLY A 329 13.73 -9.40 -2.91
CA GLY A 329 14.83 -8.57 -2.41
C GLY A 329 15.78 -9.38 -1.52
N MET A 330 17.07 -8.98 -1.48
CA MET A 330 18.11 -9.70 -0.72
C MET A 330 17.83 -9.68 0.79
N GLY A 331 17.56 -10.86 1.32
CA GLY A 331 17.36 -11.10 2.74
C GLY A 331 16.04 -10.56 3.32
N TYR A 332 15.62 -11.11 4.45
CA TYR A 332 14.49 -10.61 5.21
C TYR A 332 14.91 -10.36 6.67
N PRO A 333 14.63 -9.22 7.24
CA PRO A 333 14.00 -8.03 6.64
C PRO A 333 15.01 -7.28 5.75
N TYR A 334 14.71 -7.07 4.51
CA TYR A 334 15.43 -6.39 3.42
C TYR A 334 16.59 -5.47 3.87
N GLN A 335 17.73 -6.05 4.25
CA GLN A 335 18.82 -5.35 4.96
C GLN A 335 19.49 -4.23 4.16
N PHE A 336 19.36 -4.28 2.83
CA PHE A 336 19.93 -3.27 1.92
C PHE A 336 18.87 -2.40 1.26
N ARG A 337 17.60 -2.59 1.63
CA ARG A 337 16.52 -1.75 1.13
C ARG A 337 16.76 -0.30 1.49
N THR A 338 16.57 0.56 0.52
CA THR A 338 16.59 2.02 0.70
C THR A 338 15.39 2.66 0.04
N SER A 339 15.02 3.85 0.47
CA SER A 339 13.94 4.64 -0.12
C SER A 339 14.43 6.05 -0.42
N SER A 340 13.79 6.70 -1.38
CA SER A 340 14.09 8.07 -1.75
C SER A 340 12.82 8.80 -2.19
N ASN A 341 12.76 10.08 -1.90
CA ASN A 341 11.78 11.02 -2.44
C ASN A 341 12.40 11.82 -3.57
N ILE A 342 11.56 12.48 -4.37
CA ILE A 342 12.03 13.40 -5.39
C ILE A 342 12.65 14.64 -4.74
N GLU A 343 13.88 14.95 -5.13
CA GLU A 343 14.61 16.16 -4.76
C GLU A 343 15.19 16.83 -6.02
N ASN A 344 14.75 18.03 -6.33
CA ASN A 344 15.23 18.79 -7.50
C ASN A 344 15.15 18.01 -8.83
N GLY A 345 14.06 17.28 -9.06
CA GLY A 345 13.84 16.51 -10.29
C GLY A 345 14.65 15.23 -10.40
N MET A 346 15.10 14.66 -9.28
CA MET A 346 15.80 13.38 -9.24
C MET A 346 15.55 12.63 -7.93
N PHE A 347 15.77 11.32 -7.94
CA PHE A 347 15.89 10.52 -6.73
C PHE A 347 17.35 10.38 -6.34
N ILE A 348 17.64 10.52 -5.06
CA ILE A 348 18.97 10.41 -4.46
C ILE A 348 19.02 9.16 -3.58
N VAL A 349 19.67 8.11 -4.07
CA VAL A 349 19.65 6.77 -3.45
C VAL A 349 21.02 6.44 -2.88
N SER A 350 21.09 6.10 -1.59
CA SER A 350 22.33 5.68 -0.95
C SER A 350 22.53 4.17 -1.07
N LEU A 351 23.54 3.75 -1.82
CA LEU A 351 23.92 2.34 -2.01
C LEU A 351 25.16 1.92 -1.20
N LYS A 352 25.64 2.77 -0.28
CA LYS A 352 26.90 2.60 0.43
C LYS A 352 27.05 1.20 1.07
N ASN A 353 26.05 0.77 1.83
CA ASN A 353 26.16 -0.47 2.59
C ASN A 353 26.23 -1.70 1.68
N PHE A 354 25.43 -1.72 0.61
CA PHE A 354 25.42 -2.82 -0.34
C PHE A 354 26.75 -2.88 -1.13
N LEU A 355 27.19 -1.74 -1.67
CA LEU A 355 28.45 -1.70 -2.44
C LEU A 355 29.65 -2.03 -1.57
N GLN A 356 29.67 -1.65 -0.29
CA GLN A 356 30.72 -2.07 0.64
C GLN A 356 30.73 -3.60 0.84
N ASN A 357 29.59 -4.25 0.88
CA ASN A 357 29.53 -5.71 1.00
C ASN A 357 30.00 -6.41 -0.28
N ILE A 358 29.76 -5.81 -1.46
CA ILE A 358 30.34 -6.31 -2.72
C ILE A 358 31.88 -6.23 -2.68
N THR A 359 32.45 -5.12 -2.22
CA THR A 359 33.92 -4.96 -2.12
C THR A 359 34.57 -5.92 -1.14
N LEU A 360 33.81 -6.37 -0.13
CA LEU A 360 34.25 -7.37 0.85
C LEU A 360 34.03 -8.81 0.36
N GLY A 361 33.44 -9.01 -0.82
CA GLY A 361 33.13 -10.33 -1.37
C GLY A 361 31.96 -11.04 -0.66
N ASN A 362 31.16 -10.33 0.12
CA ASN A 362 30.01 -10.89 0.82
C ASN A 362 28.75 -10.93 -0.05
N GLU A 363 28.66 -10.09 -1.06
CA GLU A 363 27.51 -9.95 -1.93
C GLU A 363 27.91 -9.87 -3.40
N THR A 364 26.98 -10.23 -4.28
CA THR A 364 27.15 -10.12 -5.73
C THR A 364 26.20 -9.06 -6.26
N ASN A 365 26.68 -8.21 -7.14
CA ASN A 365 25.86 -7.17 -7.79
C ASN A 365 25.18 -7.75 -9.04
N LEU A 366 23.89 -8.06 -8.94
CA LEU A 366 23.04 -8.42 -10.08
C LEU A 366 22.16 -7.26 -10.54
N GLY A 367 22.21 -6.11 -9.85
CA GLY A 367 21.41 -4.93 -10.11
C GLY A 367 20.40 -4.68 -8.99
N PHE A 368 19.50 -3.75 -9.26
CA PHE A 368 18.49 -3.28 -8.31
C PHE A 368 17.12 -3.27 -8.97
N LYS A 369 16.09 -3.66 -8.22
CA LYS A 369 14.72 -3.31 -8.58
C LYS A 369 14.38 -1.96 -7.96
N VAL A 370 13.69 -1.13 -8.73
CA VAL A 370 13.12 0.14 -8.30
C VAL A 370 11.63 0.05 -8.44
N VAL A 371 10.92 0.31 -7.34
CA VAL A 371 9.47 0.19 -7.29
C VAL A 371 8.86 1.45 -6.68
N SER A 372 7.66 1.79 -7.10
CA SER A 372 6.84 2.81 -6.44
C SER A 372 6.49 2.35 -5.02
N ASN A 373 6.52 3.26 -4.05
CA ASN A 373 5.98 2.98 -2.74
C ASN A 373 4.47 2.74 -2.85
N GLU A 374 3.93 1.76 -2.14
CA GLU A 374 2.51 1.40 -2.16
C GLU A 374 1.57 2.54 -1.73
N LYS A 375 2.09 3.52 -0.98
CA LYS A 375 1.33 4.71 -0.53
C LYS A 375 1.26 5.84 -1.56
N ASN A 376 2.00 5.75 -2.68
CA ASN A 376 1.83 6.72 -3.76
C ASN A 376 0.46 6.56 -4.41
N ASP A 377 -0.06 7.66 -4.96
CA ASP A 377 -1.29 7.61 -5.77
C ASP A 377 -1.11 6.61 -6.93
N PRO A 378 -1.93 5.56 -7.03
CA PRO A 378 -1.78 4.54 -8.07
C PRO A 378 -1.97 5.10 -9.49
N PHE A 379 -2.63 6.24 -9.63
CA PHE A 379 -2.86 6.91 -10.93
C PHE A 379 -1.70 7.79 -11.37
N GLU A 380 -0.68 7.94 -10.54
CA GLU A 380 0.54 8.64 -10.89
C GLU A 380 1.58 7.69 -11.48
N SER A 381 2.41 8.23 -12.36
CA SER A 381 3.55 7.52 -12.93
C SER A 381 4.78 8.43 -12.96
N ILE A 382 5.94 7.84 -12.82
CA ILE A 382 7.22 8.50 -12.97
C ILE A 382 7.95 7.87 -14.16
N ASN A 383 8.53 8.70 -15.04
CA ASN A 383 9.45 8.27 -16.07
C ASN A 383 10.86 8.74 -15.73
N PHE A 384 11.83 7.85 -15.87
CA PHE A 384 13.23 8.21 -15.71
C PHE A 384 13.75 8.90 -16.97
N ASP A 385 14.45 10.03 -16.79
CA ASP A 385 15.11 10.76 -17.88
C ASP A 385 16.53 10.20 -18.10
N ILE A 386 16.62 9.15 -18.92
CA ILE A 386 17.90 8.46 -19.20
C ILE A 386 18.61 8.97 -20.44
N GLU A 387 17.93 9.75 -21.30
CA GLU A 387 18.43 10.23 -22.56
C GLU A 387 19.04 11.64 -22.47
N ASN A 388 18.78 12.37 -21.42
CA ASN A 388 19.24 13.72 -21.21
C ASN A 388 20.74 13.77 -20.93
N GLU A 389 21.52 14.22 -21.89
CA GLU A 389 22.99 14.32 -21.77
C GLU A 389 23.46 15.19 -20.59
N SER A 390 22.62 16.14 -20.16
CA SER A 390 22.95 17.08 -19.08
C SER A 390 22.64 16.53 -17.69
N ALA A 391 21.83 15.47 -17.60
CA ALA A 391 21.32 14.91 -16.33
C ALA A 391 21.17 13.39 -16.44
N LYS A 392 22.27 12.70 -16.76
CA LYS A 392 22.28 11.23 -16.85
C LYS A 392 22.23 10.59 -15.45
N PRO A 393 21.66 9.38 -15.34
CA PRO A 393 21.84 8.56 -14.17
C PRO A 393 23.33 8.36 -13.88
N ILE A 394 23.74 8.60 -12.64
CA ILE A 394 25.14 8.51 -12.22
C ILE A 394 25.24 7.92 -10.80
N LEU A 395 26.21 7.03 -10.63
CA LEU A 395 26.64 6.56 -9.32
C LEU A 395 27.98 7.20 -8.96
N GLU A 396 27.99 8.02 -7.90
CA GLU A 396 29.22 8.61 -7.34
C GLU A 396 29.65 7.84 -6.10
N ILE A 397 30.89 7.36 -6.06
CA ILE A 397 31.46 6.62 -4.93
C ILE A 397 32.69 7.36 -4.44
N ILE A 398 32.68 7.77 -3.16
CA ILE A 398 33.83 8.31 -2.45
C ILE A 398 34.33 7.24 -1.51
N TYR A 399 35.60 6.88 -1.63
CA TYR A 399 36.23 5.84 -0.83
C TYR A 399 37.61 6.25 -0.31
N VAL A 400 38.07 5.59 0.73
CA VAL A 400 39.41 5.72 1.29
C VAL A 400 40.13 4.39 1.23
N TYR A 401 41.41 4.42 0.95
CA TYR A 401 42.25 3.24 0.81
C TYR A 401 43.69 3.53 1.26
N VAL A 402 44.47 2.47 1.48
CA VAL A 402 45.92 2.56 1.73
C VAL A 402 46.62 2.45 0.40
N PRO A 403 47.35 3.48 -0.07
CA PRO A 403 48.14 3.39 -1.30
C PRO A 403 49.19 2.29 -1.17
N ASN A 404 49.34 1.49 -2.22
CA ASN A 404 50.45 0.48 -2.32
C ASN A 404 51.80 1.16 -2.51
#